data_a21d1fe847ca0f1d1612ace6e3735077
#
_entry.id   a21d1fe847ca0f1d1612ace6e3735077
#
_cell.length_a   1.000
_cell.length_b   1.000
_cell.length_c   1.000
_cell.angle_alpha   90.00
_cell.angle_beta   90.00
_cell.angle_gamma   90.00
#
_symmetry.space_group_name_H-M   'P 1'
#
loop_
_entity.id
_entity.type
_entity.pdbx_description
1 polymer ?
#
loop_
_entity_poly.entity_id
_entity_poly.type
_entity_poly.pdbx_seq_one_letter_code
_entity_poly.pdbx_strand_id
1 'polypeptide(L)'
;MPLMSSSFTPGQAQATVNSFQDKGQRQIAQAELYYFSARAEECKDIAELYLQDKDIYLRLSAGLLYSFSNLTLGNPSAAKMGFRNIQECLHQTEQNPPSNEAMASCVFANYLAMVLMHLPTDKLPPLRDFLPYLPTGLRAYGIYVLAHNAYLHEEYANALGLCQSVFLMLDGCYPIAMEYLYCVIIMSLVNQKKENEARDVLMTAWNMAKADGFLEPFIEHHGLMLGQIEACIKPTEPELYKQLSQAVIAFSRGWMNIHNPKLQASVTDKLTPMEFAIAML
;
A
#
# COMPACT_ATOMS: atom_id res chain seq x y z
N MET A 1 -10.77 -3.20 5.61
CA MET A 1 -10.30 -3.17 4.20
C MET A 1 -11.19 -4.06 3.34
N PRO A 2 -12.44 -3.64 3.05
CA PRO A 2 -13.39 -4.50 2.35
C PRO A 2 -13.03 -4.76 0.88
N LEU A 3 -12.59 -3.73 0.12
CA LEU A 3 -12.20 -3.93 -1.28
C LEU A 3 -10.92 -4.75 -1.41
N MET A 4 -9.89 -4.43 -0.62
CA MET A 4 -8.62 -5.17 -0.59
C MET A 4 -8.81 -6.65 -0.24
N SER A 5 -9.79 -6.98 0.62
CA SER A 5 -10.09 -8.38 0.97
C SER A 5 -10.97 -9.11 -0.04
N SER A 6 -11.51 -8.40 -1.04
CA SER A 6 -12.43 -8.96 -2.03
C SER A 6 -11.71 -9.59 -3.22
N SER A 7 -12.27 -10.71 -3.70
CA SER A 7 -11.89 -11.28 -5.00
C SER A 7 -12.73 -10.66 -6.09
N PHE A 8 -12.09 -10.14 -7.13
CA PHE A 8 -12.78 -9.62 -8.33
C PHE A 8 -11.86 -9.68 -9.56
N THR A 9 -12.44 -9.66 -10.74
CA THR A 9 -11.67 -9.59 -11.99
C THR A 9 -11.21 -8.14 -12.22
N PRO A 10 -9.97 -7.89 -12.69
CA PRO A 10 -9.54 -6.55 -13.09
C PRO A 10 -10.56 -5.86 -14.00
N GLY A 11 -10.84 -4.59 -13.72
CA GLY A 11 -11.92 -3.81 -14.35
C GLY A 11 -13.27 -3.88 -13.62
N GLN A 12 -13.36 -4.61 -12.51
CA GLN A 12 -14.61 -4.77 -11.75
C GLN A 12 -14.57 -4.14 -10.35
N ALA A 13 -13.57 -3.34 -10.02
CA ALA A 13 -13.44 -2.75 -8.69
C ALA A 13 -14.66 -1.90 -8.29
N GLN A 14 -15.15 -1.01 -9.16
CA GLN A 14 -16.33 -0.19 -8.85
C GLN A 14 -17.60 -1.04 -8.71
N ALA A 15 -17.78 -2.08 -9.51
CA ALA A 15 -18.91 -3.00 -9.38
C ALA A 15 -18.84 -3.76 -8.04
N THR A 16 -17.64 -4.16 -7.62
CA THR A 16 -17.40 -4.79 -6.32
C THR A 16 -17.73 -3.83 -5.16
N VAL A 17 -17.30 -2.57 -5.23
CA VAL A 17 -17.69 -1.52 -4.25
C VAL A 17 -19.21 -1.41 -4.13
N ASN A 18 -19.90 -1.36 -5.26
CA ASN A 18 -21.37 -1.21 -5.30
C ASN A 18 -22.11 -2.46 -4.76
N SER A 19 -21.46 -3.62 -4.70
CA SER A 19 -22.06 -4.87 -4.21
C SER A 19 -22.17 -4.94 -2.69
N PHE A 20 -21.40 -4.15 -1.93
CA PHE A 20 -21.47 -4.12 -0.48
C PHE A 20 -22.83 -3.60 0.01
N GLN A 21 -23.52 -4.40 0.82
CA GLN A 21 -24.83 -4.04 1.36
C GLN A 21 -24.71 -3.09 2.56
N ASP A 22 -23.71 -3.32 3.42
CA ASP A 22 -23.44 -2.44 4.55
C ASP A 22 -22.90 -1.08 4.07
N LYS A 23 -23.49 -0.01 4.60
CA LYS A 23 -23.14 1.36 4.20
C LYS A 23 -21.68 1.71 4.56
N GLY A 24 -21.24 1.32 5.76
CA GLY A 24 -19.87 1.61 6.24
C GLY A 24 -18.83 0.89 5.39
N GLN A 25 -19.05 -0.43 5.17
CA GLN A 25 -18.17 -1.21 4.31
C GLN A 25 -18.11 -0.67 2.87
N ARG A 26 -19.25 -0.28 2.29
CA ARG A 26 -19.30 0.30 0.95
C ARG A 26 -18.56 1.64 0.88
N GLN A 27 -18.70 2.51 1.86
CA GLN A 27 -18.00 3.79 1.89
C GLN A 27 -16.50 3.61 2.09
N ILE A 28 -16.06 2.71 2.96
CA ILE A 28 -14.63 2.38 3.10
C ILE A 28 -14.10 1.72 1.83
N ALA A 29 -14.83 0.80 1.19
CA ALA A 29 -14.44 0.23 -0.10
C ALA A 29 -14.31 1.30 -1.20
N GLN A 30 -15.17 2.33 -1.20
CA GLN A 30 -15.06 3.46 -2.12
C GLN A 30 -13.83 4.32 -1.81
N ALA A 31 -13.49 4.52 -0.54
CA ALA A 31 -12.26 5.21 -0.14
C ALA A 31 -11.02 4.41 -0.56
N GLU A 32 -11.03 3.07 -0.42
CA GLU A 32 -9.96 2.20 -0.92
C GLU A 32 -9.79 2.35 -2.45
N LEU A 33 -10.90 2.34 -3.20
CA LEU A 33 -10.87 2.55 -4.65
C LEU A 33 -10.25 3.90 -5.00
N TYR A 34 -10.62 4.97 -4.31
CA TYR A 34 -10.03 6.30 -4.50
C TYR A 34 -8.54 6.31 -4.18
N TYR A 35 -8.14 5.68 -3.05
CA TYR A 35 -6.74 5.58 -2.67
C TYR A 35 -5.91 4.90 -3.75
N PHE A 36 -6.29 3.68 -4.16
CA PHE A 36 -5.53 2.93 -5.16
C PHE A 36 -5.52 3.60 -6.54
N SER A 37 -6.51 4.47 -6.82
CA SER A 37 -6.56 5.28 -8.05
C SER A 37 -5.88 6.64 -7.90
N ALA A 38 -5.03 6.84 -6.90
CA ALA A 38 -4.29 8.09 -6.62
C ALA A 38 -5.20 9.33 -6.42
N ARG A 39 -6.40 9.13 -5.87
CA ARG A 39 -7.38 10.18 -5.54
C ARG A 39 -7.39 10.44 -4.03
N ALA A 40 -6.26 10.95 -3.54
CA ALA A 40 -5.99 11.09 -2.11
C ALA A 40 -6.99 12.01 -1.36
N GLU A 41 -7.48 13.08 -2.01
CA GLU A 41 -8.43 14.02 -1.39
C GLU A 41 -9.77 13.35 -1.10
N GLU A 42 -10.36 12.68 -2.10
CA GLU A 42 -11.64 11.99 -1.96
C GLU A 42 -11.53 10.78 -1.00
N CYS A 43 -10.40 10.10 -1.02
CA CYS A 43 -10.12 9.04 -0.06
C CYS A 43 -10.11 9.58 1.37
N LYS A 44 -9.34 10.63 1.63
CA LYS A 44 -9.22 11.29 2.93
C LYS A 44 -10.59 11.72 3.47
N ASP A 45 -11.41 12.38 2.65
CA ASP A 45 -12.70 12.92 3.06
C ASP A 45 -13.65 11.82 3.55
N ILE A 46 -13.66 10.66 2.92
CA ILE A 46 -14.46 9.52 3.39
C ILE A 46 -13.82 8.89 4.62
N ALA A 47 -12.51 8.64 4.61
CA ALA A 47 -11.80 7.99 5.71
C ALA A 47 -11.95 8.77 7.03
N GLU A 48 -11.93 10.10 6.99
CA GLU A 48 -12.07 10.95 8.17
C GLU A 48 -13.36 10.67 8.94
N LEU A 49 -14.46 10.33 8.26
CA LEU A 49 -15.76 10.06 8.88
C LEU A 49 -15.74 8.80 9.77
N TYR A 50 -14.79 7.88 9.55
CA TYR A 50 -14.71 6.58 10.22
C TYR A 50 -13.55 6.44 11.20
N LEU A 51 -12.75 7.49 11.43
CA LEU A 51 -11.60 7.45 12.36
C LEU A 51 -12.00 7.12 13.81
N GLN A 52 -13.24 7.40 14.21
CA GLN A 52 -13.76 7.13 15.55
C GLN A 52 -14.95 6.15 15.51
N ASP A 53 -15.06 5.36 14.44
CA ASP A 53 -16.17 4.39 14.34
C ASP A 53 -16.05 3.33 15.41
N LYS A 54 -17.22 2.80 15.84
CA LYS A 54 -17.30 1.72 16.84
C LYS A 54 -16.85 0.39 16.27
N ASP A 55 -17.06 0.19 14.95
CA ASP A 55 -16.56 -0.98 14.24
C ASP A 55 -15.04 -0.83 14.04
N ILE A 56 -14.29 -1.71 14.71
CA ILE A 56 -12.83 -1.71 14.67
C ILE A 56 -12.28 -1.90 13.27
N TYR A 57 -12.95 -2.67 12.40
CA TYR A 57 -12.50 -2.91 11.03
C TYR A 57 -12.64 -1.67 10.17
N LEU A 58 -13.74 -0.92 10.32
CA LEU A 58 -13.91 0.37 9.65
C LEU A 58 -12.90 1.38 10.16
N ARG A 59 -12.68 1.45 11.49
CA ARG A 59 -11.74 2.38 12.11
C ARG A 59 -10.30 2.12 11.70
N LEU A 60 -9.84 0.86 11.63
CA LEU A 60 -8.50 0.51 11.17
C LEU A 60 -8.29 0.86 9.70
N SER A 61 -9.28 0.52 8.85
CA SER A 61 -9.25 0.87 7.42
C SER A 61 -9.17 2.37 7.22
N ALA A 62 -10.01 3.12 7.92
CA ALA A 62 -10.02 4.58 7.90
C ALA A 62 -8.68 5.17 8.36
N GLY A 63 -8.11 4.64 9.44
CA GLY A 63 -6.82 5.08 9.96
C GLY A 63 -5.69 4.94 8.95
N LEU A 64 -5.60 3.81 8.24
CA LEU A 64 -4.61 3.59 7.18
C LEU A 64 -4.86 4.54 6.00
N LEU A 65 -6.06 4.53 5.44
CA LEU A 65 -6.42 5.36 4.29
C LEU A 65 -6.21 6.86 4.55
N TYR A 66 -6.65 7.33 5.72
CA TYR A 66 -6.47 8.72 6.14
C TYR A 66 -4.99 9.07 6.27
N SER A 67 -4.18 8.19 6.87
CA SER A 67 -2.76 8.44 7.08
C SER A 67 -2.01 8.56 5.75
N PHE A 68 -2.12 7.56 4.88
CA PHE A 68 -1.39 7.55 3.61
C PHE A 68 -1.89 8.62 2.63
N SER A 69 -3.21 8.88 2.57
CA SER A 69 -3.73 10.00 1.78
C SER A 69 -3.18 11.35 2.25
N ASN A 70 -3.08 11.58 3.56
CA ASN A 70 -2.51 12.82 4.09
C ASN A 70 -1.00 12.93 3.88
N LEU A 71 -0.26 11.82 3.69
CA LEU A 71 1.13 11.88 3.22
C LEU A 71 1.19 12.51 1.83
N THR A 72 0.44 11.97 0.89
CA THR A 72 0.37 12.46 -0.50
C THR A 72 -0.09 13.92 -0.55
N LEU A 73 -1.01 14.34 0.33
CA LEU A 73 -1.50 15.70 0.42
C LEU A 73 -0.57 16.67 1.17
N GLY A 74 0.59 16.19 1.66
CA GLY A 74 1.55 17.03 2.37
C GLY A 74 1.11 17.45 3.78
N ASN A 75 0.23 16.68 4.43
CA ASN A 75 -0.30 16.93 5.77
C ASN A 75 0.28 15.96 6.82
N PRO A 76 1.58 16.04 7.17
CA PRO A 76 2.24 15.06 8.04
C PRO A 76 1.65 15.00 9.46
N SER A 77 1.06 16.08 9.95
CA SER A 77 0.40 16.08 11.26
C SER A 77 -0.87 15.25 11.28
N ALA A 78 -1.68 15.33 10.23
CA ALA A 78 -2.88 14.51 10.05
C ALA A 78 -2.51 13.03 9.81
N ALA A 79 -1.50 12.76 9.00
CA ALA A 79 -0.98 11.39 8.80
C ALA A 79 -0.55 10.76 10.13
N LYS A 80 0.22 11.47 10.95
CA LYS A 80 0.63 11.01 12.30
C LYS A 80 -0.56 10.77 13.24
N MET A 81 -1.63 11.54 13.11
CA MET A 81 -2.86 11.33 13.89
C MET A 81 -3.51 9.99 13.52
N GLY A 82 -3.64 9.69 12.23
CA GLY A 82 -4.18 8.41 11.76
C GLY A 82 -3.33 7.22 12.21
N PHE A 83 -2.00 7.29 12.12
CA PHE A 83 -1.11 6.23 12.61
C PHE A 83 -1.25 6.01 14.12
N ARG A 84 -1.40 7.08 14.92
CA ARG A 84 -1.66 6.93 16.36
C ARG A 84 -3.00 6.23 16.63
N ASN A 85 -4.03 6.54 15.86
CA ASN A 85 -5.33 5.87 15.99
C ASN A 85 -5.20 4.35 15.78
N ILE A 86 -4.42 3.92 14.77
CA ILE A 86 -4.15 2.49 14.53
C ILE A 86 -3.40 1.85 15.71
N GLN A 87 -2.39 2.54 16.25
CA GLN A 87 -1.65 2.06 17.42
C GLN A 87 -2.53 1.95 18.67
N GLU A 88 -3.41 2.93 18.89
CA GLU A 88 -4.39 2.90 19.98
C GLU A 88 -5.36 1.72 19.84
N CYS A 89 -5.81 1.39 18.63
CA CYS A 89 -6.63 0.20 18.37
C CYS A 89 -5.92 -1.09 18.79
N LEU A 90 -4.65 -1.24 18.44
CA LEU A 90 -3.85 -2.42 18.84
C LEU A 90 -3.78 -2.49 20.37
N HIS A 91 -3.36 -1.40 21.01
CA HIS A 91 -3.21 -1.38 22.47
C HIS A 91 -4.50 -1.70 23.22
N GLN A 92 -5.64 -1.16 22.77
CA GLN A 92 -6.96 -1.46 23.37
C GLN A 92 -7.34 -2.93 23.16
N THR A 93 -7.06 -3.48 21.97
CA THR A 93 -7.39 -4.87 21.63
C THR A 93 -6.51 -5.86 22.38
N GLU A 94 -5.23 -5.55 22.63
CA GLU A 94 -4.33 -6.38 23.43
C GLU A 94 -4.81 -6.51 24.88
N GLN A 95 -5.40 -5.46 25.45
CA GLN A 95 -5.91 -5.50 26.82
C GLN A 95 -7.18 -6.36 26.96
N ASN A 96 -8.02 -6.39 25.94
CA ASN A 96 -9.28 -7.16 25.94
C ASN A 96 -9.66 -7.54 24.50
N PRO A 97 -9.04 -8.59 23.92
CA PRO A 97 -9.27 -8.97 22.54
C PRO A 97 -10.70 -9.47 22.32
N PRO A 98 -11.50 -8.81 21.46
CA PRO A 98 -12.88 -9.23 21.20
C PRO A 98 -12.93 -10.52 20.38
N SER A 99 -11.96 -10.76 19.50
CA SER A 99 -11.77 -12.00 18.74
C SER A 99 -10.35 -12.09 18.17
N ASN A 100 -9.97 -13.28 17.67
CA ASN A 100 -8.69 -13.48 16.98
C ASN A 100 -8.62 -12.67 15.68
N GLU A 101 -9.74 -12.53 14.97
CA GLU A 101 -9.83 -11.76 13.72
C GLU A 101 -9.61 -10.26 13.97
N ALA A 102 -10.17 -9.73 15.06
CA ALA A 102 -9.98 -8.33 15.44
C ALA A 102 -8.52 -8.07 15.81
N MET A 103 -7.92 -8.95 16.62
CA MET A 103 -6.49 -8.86 16.95
C MET A 103 -5.61 -8.96 15.72
N ALA A 104 -5.89 -9.92 14.81
CA ALA A 104 -5.16 -10.06 13.55
C ALA A 104 -5.24 -8.80 12.69
N SER A 105 -6.43 -8.19 12.62
CA SER A 105 -6.62 -6.94 11.85
C SER A 105 -5.85 -5.76 12.45
N CYS A 106 -5.77 -5.66 13.78
CA CYS A 106 -4.96 -4.64 14.47
C CYS A 106 -3.46 -4.86 14.22
N VAL A 107 -2.98 -6.09 14.36
CA VAL A 107 -1.58 -6.43 14.09
C VAL A 107 -1.23 -6.16 12.64
N PHE A 108 -2.07 -6.60 11.70
CA PHE A 108 -1.90 -6.35 10.26
C PHE A 108 -1.79 -4.86 9.95
N ALA A 109 -2.74 -4.04 10.44
CA ALA A 109 -2.75 -2.60 10.16
C ALA A 109 -1.50 -1.89 10.71
N ASN A 110 -1.02 -2.27 11.89
CA ASN A 110 0.21 -1.73 12.46
C ASN A 110 1.46 -2.17 11.68
N TYR A 111 1.55 -3.44 11.29
CA TYR A 111 2.65 -3.93 10.46
C TYR A 111 2.69 -3.21 9.11
N LEU A 112 1.54 -3.09 8.44
CA LEU A 112 1.44 -2.39 7.17
C LEU A 112 1.93 -0.94 7.31
N ALA A 113 1.43 -0.21 8.30
CA ALA A 113 1.83 1.16 8.54
C ALA A 113 3.35 1.29 8.80
N MET A 114 3.93 0.41 9.62
CA MET A 114 5.35 0.49 9.96
C MET A 114 6.26 0.08 8.80
N VAL A 115 5.93 -1.00 8.08
CA VAL A 115 6.77 -1.48 6.96
C VAL A 115 6.79 -0.48 5.81
N LEU A 116 5.62 0.05 5.40
CA LEU A 116 5.56 1.07 4.34
C LEU A 116 6.22 2.39 4.75
N MET A 117 6.31 2.67 6.05
CA MET A 117 7.07 3.81 6.57
C MET A 117 8.53 3.47 6.87
N HIS A 118 9.03 2.31 6.49
CA HIS A 118 10.39 1.82 6.77
C HIS A 118 10.77 1.93 8.25
N LEU A 119 9.82 1.66 9.14
CA LEU A 119 10.01 1.69 10.58
C LEU A 119 10.22 0.27 11.14
N PRO A 120 10.99 0.11 12.25
CA PRO A 120 11.20 -1.19 12.88
C PRO A 120 9.89 -1.82 13.37
N THR A 121 9.72 -3.13 13.14
CA THR A 121 8.53 -3.91 13.55
C THR A 121 8.78 -4.81 14.77
N ASP A 122 9.95 -4.75 15.37
CA ASP A 122 10.43 -5.60 16.47
C ASP A 122 9.58 -5.52 17.74
N LYS A 123 8.79 -4.46 17.90
CA LYS A 123 7.88 -4.26 19.04
C LYS A 123 6.47 -4.76 18.79
N LEU A 124 6.17 -5.23 17.58
CA LEU A 124 4.85 -5.78 17.24
C LEU A 124 4.83 -7.30 17.44
N PRO A 125 3.67 -7.88 17.80
CA PRO A 125 3.49 -9.32 17.73
C PRO A 125 3.75 -9.82 16.30
N PRO A 126 4.40 -10.99 16.09
CA PRO A 126 4.76 -11.45 14.75
C PRO A 126 3.55 -11.60 13.82
N LEU A 127 3.48 -10.84 12.73
CA LEU A 127 2.34 -10.85 11.79
C LEU A 127 2.01 -12.26 11.27
N ARG A 128 3.05 -13.11 11.04
CA ARG A 128 2.87 -14.49 10.56
C ARG A 128 1.93 -15.32 11.42
N ASP A 129 1.88 -15.07 12.72
CA ASP A 129 1.07 -15.85 13.68
C ASP A 129 -0.43 -15.46 13.57
N PHE A 130 -0.72 -14.32 12.97
CA PHE A 130 -2.06 -13.76 12.79
C PHE A 130 -2.62 -13.92 11.37
N LEU A 131 -1.79 -14.28 10.38
CA LEU A 131 -2.24 -14.49 9.00
C LEU A 131 -3.42 -15.46 8.86
N PRO A 132 -3.49 -16.59 9.61
CA PRO A 132 -4.62 -17.52 9.51
C PRO A 132 -6.00 -16.91 9.85
N TYR A 133 -6.02 -15.85 10.64
CA TYR A 133 -7.26 -15.18 11.08
C TYR A 133 -7.70 -14.03 10.16
N LEU A 134 -6.90 -13.71 9.14
CA LEU A 134 -7.23 -12.69 8.16
C LEU A 134 -8.04 -13.28 6.99
N PRO A 135 -9.00 -12.54 6.40
CA PRO A 135 -9.62 -12.88 5.13
C PRO A 135 -8.56 -13.11 4.04
N THR A 136 -8.86 -13.92 3.03
CA THR A 136 -7.89 -14.37 2.02
C THR A 136 -7.15 -13.21 1.36
N GLY A 137 -7.84 -12.15 0.92
CA GLY A 137 -7.19 -10.98 0.30
C GLY A 137 -6.25 -10.23 1.26
N LEU A 138 -6.68 -10.02 2.52
CA LEU A 138 -5.83 -9.41 3.55
C LEU A 138 -4.67 -10.33 3.96
N ARG A 139 -4.86 -11.65 3.94
CA ARG A 139 -3.78 -12.61 4.18
C ARG A 139 -2.72 -12.52 3.09
N ALA A 140 -3.15 -12.46 1.82
CA ALA A 140 -2.24 -12.27 0.69
C ALA A 140 -1.49 -10.94 0.80
N TYR A 141 -2.18 -9.87 1.15
CA TYR A 141 -1.55 -8.57 1.39
C TYR A 141 -0.62 -8.59 2.63
N GLY A 142 -0.97 -9.32 3.69
CA GLY A 142 -0.09 -9.52 4.84
C GLY A 142 1.22 -10.24 4.47
N ILE A 143 1.16 -11.18 3.53
CA ILE A 143 2.38 -11.82 3.00
C ILE A 143 3.19 -10.82 2.15
N TYR A 144 2.53 -9.93 1.37
CA TYR A 144 3.22 -8.80 0.75
C TYR A 144 3.99 -7.96 1.79
N VAL A 145 3.36 -7.61 2.91
CA VAL A 145 4.01 -6.81 3.98
C VAL A 145 5.25 -7.53 4.52
N LEU A 146 5.17 -8.85 4.75
CA LEU A 146 6.33 -9.65 5.17
C LEU A 146 7.41 -9.73 4.09
N ALA A 147 7.03 -9.88 2.82
CA ALA A 147 7.94 -9.91 1.69
C ALA A 147 8.64 -8.54 1.48
N HIS A 148 7.90 -7.44 1.64
CA HIS A 148 8.47 -6.10 1.58
C HIS A 148 9.46 -5.88 2.74
N ASN A 149 9.11 -6.33 3.95
CA ASN A 149 10.04 -6.27 5.07
C ASN A 149 11.32 -7.08 4.82
N ALA A 150 11.22 -8.28 4.25
CA ALA A 150 12.39 -9.07 3.83
C ALA A 150 13.21 -8.32 2.76
N TYR A 151 12.55 -7.68 1.79
CA TYR A 151 13.22 -6.84 0.80
C TYR A 151 14.03 -5.70 1.44
N LEU A 152 13.47 -5.00 2.43
CA LEU A 152 14.16 -3.92 3.16
C LEU A 152 15.40 -4.41 3.94
N HIS A 153 15.46 -5.71 4.25
CA HIS A 153 16.64 -6.36 4.84
C HIS A 153 17.56 -7.01 3.80
N GLU A 154 17.38 -6.70 2.51
CA GLU A 154 18.16 -7.24 1.39
C GLU A 154 18.01 -8.76 1.19
N GLU A 155 17.00 -9.37 1.81
CA GLU A 155 16.66 -10.80 1.67
C GLU A 155 15.86 -11.06 0.39
N TYR A 156 16.35 -10.65 -0.77
CA TYR A 156 15.60 -10.64 -2.04
C TYR A 156 15.08 -12.02 -2.45
N ALA A 157 15.85 -13.09 -2.20
CA ALA A 157 15.43 -14.45 -2.52
C ALA A 157 14.25 -14.90 -1.63
N ASN A 158 14.26 -14.53 -0.35
CA ASN A 158 13.17 -14.79 0.59
C ASN A 158 11.91 -14.00 0.18
N ALA A 159 12.06 -12.71 -0.13
CA ALA A 159 10.97 -11.87 -0.61
C ALA A 159 10.30 -12.46 -1.86
N LEU A 160 11.09 -12.89 -2.86
CA LEU A 160 10.58 -13.57 -4.06
C LEU A 160 9.83 -14.86 -3.73
N GLY A 161 10.39 -15.72 -2.87
CA GLY A 161 9.77 -16.98 -2.47
C GLY A 161 8.43 -16.77 -1.78
N LEU A 162 8.33 -15.78 -0.89
CA LEU A 162 7.07 -15.41 -0.24
C LEU A 162 6.01 -14.98 -1.27
N CYS A 163 6.34 -14.07 -2.18
CA CYS A 163 5.40 -13.61 -3.21
C CYS A 163 4.94 -14.75 -4.13
N GLN A 164 5.88 -15.56 -4.63
CA GLN A 164 5.56 -16.68 -5.53
C GLN A 164 4.68 -17.73 -4.87
N SER A 165 4.89 -18.02 -3.58
CA SER A 165 4.06 -18.99 -2.85
C SER A 165 2.60 -18.54 -2.76
N VAL A 166 2.35 -17.23 -2.65
CA VAL A 166 0.97 -16.69 -2.61
C VAL A 166 0.25 -16.97 -3.92
N PHE A 167 0.88 -16.69 -5.08
CA PHE A 167 0.26 -16.91 -6.39
C PHE A 167 -0.10 -18.38 -6.63
N LEU A 168 0.63 -19.33 -6.04
CA LEU A 168 0.32 -20.76 -6.12
C LEU A 168 -0.84 -21.19 -5.24
N MET A 169 -1.13 -20.44 -4.16
CA MET A 169 -2.12 -20.81 -3.14
C MET A 169 -3.43 -20.05 -3.25
N LEU A 170 -3.48 -18.97 -4.04
CA LEU A 170 -4.69 -18.14 -4.15
C LEU A 170 -5.75 -18.85 -5.00
N ASP A 171 -6.92 -19.08 -4.39
CA ASP A 171 -8.15 -19.45 -5.09
C ASP A 171 -8.92 -18.17 -5.42
N GLY A 172 -8.73 -17.64 -6.62
CA GLY A 172 -9.37 -16.41 -7.09
C GLY A 172 -8.41 -15.26 -7.34
N CYS A 173 -8.95 -14.18 -7.89
CA CYS A 173 -8.19 -12.98 -8.22
C CYS A 173 -8.41 -11.92 -7.14
N TYR A 174 -7.33 -11.48 -6.50
CA TYR A 174 -7.31 -10.39 -5.52
C TYR A 174 -6.39 -9.27 -6.06
N PRO A 175 -6.87 -8.45 -6.99
CA PRO A 175 -6.01 -7.57 -7.79
C PRO A 175 -5.12 -6.67 -6.93
N ILE A 176 -5.67 -6.03 -5.91
CA ILE A 176 -4.90 -5.13 -5.05
C ILE A 176 -3.72 -5.87 -4.40
N ALA A 177 -3.96 -7.01 -3.74
CA ALA A 177 -2.88 -7.77 -3.11
C ALA A 177 -1.86 -8.28 -4.14
N MET A 178 -2.34 -8.73 -5.30
CA MET A 178 -1.47 -9.24 -6.38
C MET A 178 -0.56 -8.14 -6.95
N GLU A 179 -1.07 -6.92 -7.13
CA GLU A 179 -0.27 -5.78 -7.62
C GLU A 179 0.86 -5.44 -6.67
N TYR A 180 0.59 -5.39 -5.38
CA TYR A 180 1.63 -5.16 -4.37
C TYR A 180 2.66 -6.29 -4.29
N LEU A 181 2.23 -7.55 -4.44
CA LEU A 181 3.15 -8.68 -4.55
C LEU A 181 4.04 -8.58 -5.80
N TYR A 182 3.47 -8.18 -6.96
CA TYR A 182 4.26 -7.92 -8.17
C TYR A 182 5.28 -6.79 -7.95
N CYS A 183 4.94 -5.73 -7.23
CA CYS A 183 5.89 -4.67 -6.91
C CYS A 183 7.12 -5.22 -6.17
N VAL A 184 6.95 -6.06 -5.15
CA VAL A 184 8.08 -6.69 -4.44
C VAL A 184 8.89 -7.62 -5.35
N ILE A 185 8.23 -8.37 -6.24
CA ILE A 185 8.94 -9.21 -7.23
C ILE A 185 9.81 -8.34 -8.14
N ILE A 186 9.26 -7.26 -8.71
CA ILE A 186 9.98 -6.33 -9.58
C ILE A 186 11.20 -5.77 -8.87
N MET A 187 11.01 -5.19 -7.68
CA MET A 187 12.08 -4.61 -6.87
C MET A 187 13.18 -5.63 -6.55
N SER A 188 12.80 -6.85 -6.17
CA SER A 188 13.75 -7.92 -5.86
C SER A 188 14.53 -8.39 -7.08
N LEU A 189 13.87 -8.51 -8.25
CA LEU A 189 14.52 -8.90 -9.50
C LEU A 189 15.53 -7.84 -9.97
N VAL A 190 15.16 -6.55 -9.89
CA VAL A 190 16.06 -5.46 -10.28
C VAL A 190 17.32 -5.46 -9.41
N ASN A 191 17.18 -5.61 -8.09
CA ASN A 191 18.34 -5.69 -7.19
C ASN A 191 19.21 -6.94 -7.44
N GLN A 192 18.62 -8.03 -7.99
CA GLN A 192 19.36 -9.21 -8.44
C GLN A 192 19.92 -9.08 -9.86
N LYS A 193 19.84 -7.90 -10.50
CA LYS A 193 20.31 -7.63 -11.87
C LYS A 193 19.55 -8.43 -12.95
N LYS A 194 18.30 -8.82 -12.68
CA LYS A 194 17.42 -9.56 -13.60
C LYS A 194 16.41 -8.61 -14.26
N GLU A 195 16.92 -7.58 -14.92
CA GLU A 195 16.11 -6.48 -15.45
C GLU A 195 15.04 -6.91 -16.46
N ASN A 196 15.35 -7.89 -17.33
CA ASN A 196 14.37 -8.37 -18.33
C ASN A 196 13.19 -9.09 -17.65
N GLU A 197 13.46 -9.94 -16.66
CA GLU A 197 12.41 -10.60 -15.88
C GLU A 197 11.57 -9.55 -15.12
N ALA A 198 12.21 -8.53 -14.56
CA ALA A 198 11.52 -7.43 -13.88
C ALA A 198 10.57 -6.67 -14.82
N ARG A 199 10.98 -6.41 -16.06
CA ARG A 199 10.14 -5.77 -17.10
C ARG A 199 8.90 -6.58 -17.46
N ASP A 200 9.05 -7.89 -17.65
CA ASP A 200 7.94 -8.78 -17.96
C ASP A 200 6.90 -8.79 -16.83
N VAL A 201 7.37 -8.85 -15.58
CA VAL A 201 6.51 -8.79 -14.39
C VAL A 201 5.84 -7.41 -14.28
N LEU A 202 6.59 -6.31 -14.51
CA LEU A 202 6.04 -4.95 -14.48
C LEU A 202 4.91 -4.79 -15.51
N MET A 203 5.09 -5.26 -16.73
CA MET A 203 4.05 -5.15 -17.76
C MET A 203 2.82 -5.98 -17.42
N THR A 204 2.99 -7.13 -16.77
CA THR A 204 1.89 -7.95 -16.25
C THR A 204 1.11 -7.20 -15.17
N ALA A 205 1.79 -6.67 -14.16
CA ALA A 205 1.19 -5.88 -13.07
C ALA A 205 0.49 -4.63 -13.61
N TRP A 206 1.16 -3.88 -14.49
CA TRP A 206 0.63 -2.66 -15.09
C TRP A 206 -0.67 -2.90 -15.89
N ASN A 207 -0.69 -3.97 -16.71
CA ASN A 207 -1.89 -4.32 -17.48
C ASN A 207 -3.06 -4.72 -16.59
N MET A 208 -2.82 -5.30 -15.44
CA MET A 208 -3.84 -5.61 -14.44
C MET A 208 -4.34 -4.33 -13.75
N ALA A 209 -3.44 -3.52 -13.25
CA ALA A 209 -3.71 -2.31 -12.49
C ALA A 209 -4.51 -1.28 -13.29
N LYS A 210 -4.13 -1.04 -14.55
CA LYS A 210 -4.79 -0.03 -15.40
C LYS A 210 -6.25 -0.34 -15.70
N ALA A 211 -6.70 -1.58 -15.59
CA ALA A 211 -8.10 -1.96 -15.83
C ALA A 211 -9.06 -1.27 -14.83
N ASP A 212 -8.60 -1.01 -13.60
CA ASP A 212 -9.34 -0.29 -12.57
C ASP A 212 -8.74 1.10 -12.26
N GLY A 213 -7.67 1.48 -12.96
CA GLY A 213 -6.96 2.74 -12.75
C GLY A 213 -6.09 2.75 -11.47
N PHE A 214 -5.64 1.60 -11.01
CA PHE A 214 -4.83 1.49 -9.80
C PHE A 214 -3.39 1.95 -10.06
N LEU A 215 -3.03 3.12 -9.56
CA LEU A 215 -1.69 3.72 -9.70
C LEU A 215 -0.89 3.69 -8.40
N GLU A 216 -1.55 3.63 -7.24
CA GLU A 216 -0.91 3.77 -5.93
C GLU A 216 0.18 2.73 -5.67
N PRO A 217 0.05 1.42 -6.04
CA PRO A 217 1.13 0.46 -5.87
C PRO A 217 2.44 0.89 -6.51
N PHE A 218 2.36 1.51 -7.70
CA PHE A 218 3.53 2.01 -8.43
C PHE A 218 4.05 3.34 -7.89
N ILE A 219 3.18 4.17 -7.32
CA ILE A 219 3.55 5.44 -6.68
C ILE A 219 4.39 5.16 -5.43
N GLU A 220 3.90 4.29 -4.55
CA GLU A 220 4.56 3.94 -3.29
C GLU A 220 5.92 3.24 -3.49
N HIS A 221 6.06 2.46 -4.58
CA HIS A 221 7.25 1.66 -4.84
C HIS A 221 8.15 2.23 -5.94
N HIS A 222 7.83 3.39 -6.49
CA HIS A 222 8.49 3.97 -7.66
C HIS A 222 10.02 4.01 -7.53
N GLY A 223 10.52 4.57 -6.43
CA GLY A 223 11.96 4.71 -6.20
C GLY A 223 12.67 3.35 -6.10
N LEU A 224 12.00 2.35 -5.53
CA LEU A 224 12.55 1.00 -5.34
C LEU A 224 12.57 0.15 -6.63
N MET A 225 11.88 0.59 -7.69
CA MET A 225 11.86 -0.07 -9.01
C MET A 225 13.00 0.39 -9.93
N LEU A 226 13.87 1.28 -9.49
CA LEU A 226 15.14 1.67 -10.14
C LEU A 226 14.99 2.01 -11.63
N GLY A 227 14.00 2.84 -11.99
CA GLY A 227 13.79 3.31 -13.36
C GLY A 227 13.05 2.37 -14.31
N GLN A 228 12.52 1.25 -13.83
CA GLN A 228 11.77 0.32 -14.68
C GLN A 228 10.48 0.93 -15.21
N ILE A 229 9.80 1.77 -14.41
CA ILE A 229 8.59 2.47 -14.82
C ILE A 229 8.89 3.45 -15.97
N GLU A 230 9.98 4.20 -15.88
CA GLU A 230 10.45 5.11 -16.92
C GLU A 230 10.78 4.37 -18.21
N ALA A 231 11.43 3.23 -18.09
CA ALA A 231 11.84 2.44 -19.24
C ALA A 231 10.67 1.78 -19.98
N CYS A 232 9.63 1.35 -19.25
CA CYS A 232 8.54 0.55 -19.81
C CYS A 232 7.26 1.35 -20.08
N ILE A 233 6.86 2.20 -19.13
CA ILE A 233 5.54 2.87 -19.17
C ILE A 233 5.61 4.22 -19.89
N LYS A 234 6.64 5.02 -19.63
CA LYS A 234 6.78 6.34 -20.27
C LYS A 234 6.75 6.32 -21.80
N PRO A 235 7.39 5.35 -22.52
CA PRO A 235 7.34 5.30 -23.97
C PRO A 235 5.99 4.87 -24.54
N THR A 236 5.23 4.04 -23.80
CA THR A 236 3.99 3.42 -24.27
C THR A 236 2.75 4.20 -23.85
N GLU A 237 2.76 4.79 -22.66
CA GLU A 237 1.62 5.47 -22.05
C GLU A 237 2.05 6.81 -21.40
N PRO A 238 2.50 7.80 -22.18
CA PRO A 238 3.12 9.04 -21.66
C PRO A 238 2.19 9.87 -20.77
N GLU A 239 0.89 9.87 -21.02
CA GLU A 239 -0.06 10.64 -20.21
C GLU A 239 -0.27 10.01 -18.83
N LEU A 240 -0.42 8.69 -18.76
CA LEU A 240 -0.51 7.99 -17.48
C LEU A 240 0.81 8.09 -16.70
N TYR A 241 1.95 7.97 -17.39
CA TYR A 241 3.25 8.20 -16.77
C TYR A 241 3.37 9.62 -16.16
N LYS A 242 2.85 10.64 -16.83
CA LYS A 242 2.85 12.01 -16.32
C LYS A 242 2.02 12.14 -15.04
N GLN A 243 0.83 11.54 -15.00
CA GLN A 243 -0.01 11.50 -13.80
C GLN A 243 0.69 10.78 -12.65
N LEU A 244 1.23 9.59 -12.93
CA LEU A 244 1.98 8.80 -11.95
C LEU A 244 3.18 9.59 -11.40
N SER A 245 3.99 10.23 -12.25
CA SER A 245 5.16 11.01 -11.82
C SER A 245 4.79 12.18 -10.90
N GLN A 246 3.68 12.86 -11.18
CA GLN A 246 3.19 13.94 -10.31
C GLN A 246 2.79 13.41 -8.93
N ALA A 247 2.08 12.28 -8.88
CA ALA A 247 1.68 11.64 -7.63
C ALA A 247 2.89 11.10 -6.85
N VAL A 248 3.89 10.52 -7.53
CA VAL A 248 5.16 10.09 -6.91
C VAL A 248 5.86 11.25 -6.19
N ILE A 249 5.95 12.42 -6.85
CA ILE A 249 6.58 13.61 -6.24
C ILE A 249 5.82 14.03 -4.98
N ALA A 250 4.48 14.06 -5.04
CA ALA A 250 3.64 14.44 -3.91
C ALA A 250 3.79 13.45 -2.74
N PHE A 251 3.66 12.15 -3.00
CA PHE A 251 3.81 11.09 -2.01
C PHE A 251 5.19 11.12 -1.36
N SER A 252 6.27 11.19 -2.15
CA SER A 252 7.64 11.18 -1.67
C SER A 252 7.96 12.39 -0.79
N ARG A 253 7.45 13.58 -1.12
CA ARG A 253 7.57 14.77 -0.27
C ARG A 253 6.90 14.57 1.09
N GLY A 254 5.69 14.02 1.11
CA GLY A 254 4.97 13.72 2.34
C GLY A 254 5.71 12.71 3.21
N TRP A 255 6.19 11.63 2.59
CA TRP A 255 6.98 10.58 3.25
C TRP A 255 8.26 11.16 3.88
N MET A 256 9.03 11.97 3.15
CA MET A 256 10.22 12.63 3.69
C MET A 256 9.91 13.59 4.84
N ASN A 257 8.82 14.33 4.77
CA ASN A 257 8.42 15.26 5.83
C ASN A 257 8.09 14.57 7.16
N ILE A 258 7.65 13.30 7.13
CA ILE A 258 7.47 12.51 8.34
C ILE A 258 8.82 12.08 8.94
N HIS A 259 9.77 11.65 8.11
CA HIS A 259 11.08 11.14 8.57
C HIS A 259 12.05 12.27 8.94
N ASN A 260 12.05 13.36 8.19
CA ASN A 260 12.98 14.48 8.35
C ASN A 260 12.24 15.82 8.40
N PRO A 261 11.50 16.14 9.47
CA PRO A 261 10.74 17.38 9.56
C PRO A 261 11.63 18.64 9.56
N LYS A 262 12.95 18.50 9.73
CA LYS A 262 13.92 19.61 9.68
C LYS A 262 14.45 19.93 8.28
N LEU A 263 14.31 19.01 7.32
CA LEU A 263 14.70 19.18 5.92
C LEU A 263 13.55 19.84 5.13
N GLN A 264 13.00 20.96 5.65
CA GLN A 264 11.91 21.63 4.96
C GLN A 264 12.35 22.17 3.58
N ALA A 265 11.64 21.72 2.57
CA ALA A 265 11.25 22.41 1.33
C ALA A 265 12.33 22.91 0.34
N SER A 266 13.52 23.35 0.73
CA SER A 266 14.36 24.11 -0.21
C SER A 266 15.22 23.28 -1.17
N VAL A 267 15.52 22.04 -0.84
CA VAL A 267 16.38 21.16 -1.70
C VAL A 267 15.52 20.41 -2.71
N THR A 268 14.39 19.87 -2.27
CA THR A 268 13.49 19.05 -3.11
C THR A 268 12.75 19.87 -4.17
N ASP A 269 12.47 21.14 -3.91
CA ASP A 269 11.76 22.02 -4.86
C ASP A 269 12.60 22.40 -6.08
N LYS A 270 13.91 22.14 -6.04
CA LYS A 270 14.85 22.42 -7.14
C LYS A 270 15.20 21.16 -7.95
N LEU A 271 14.81 19.98 -7.50
CA LEU A 271 15.10 18.73 -8.19
C LEU A 271 14.06 18.48 -9.29
N THR A 272 14.54 18.06 -10.47
CA THR A 272 13.68 17.48 -11.49
C THR A 272 13.06 16.17 -10.96
N PRO A 273 11.95 15.68 -11.53
CA PRO A 273 11.36 14.39 -11.14
C PRO A 273 12.37 13.22 -11.14
N MET A 274 13.33 13.24 -12.07
CA MET A 274 14.36 12.23 -12.18
C MET A 274 15.39 12.35 -11.04
N GLU A 275 15.88 13.56 -10.79
CA GLU A 275 16.82 13.82 -9.70
C GLU A 275 16.20 13.53 -8.34
N PHE A 276 14.90 13.81 -8.20
CA PHE A 276 14.14 13.49 -7.01
C PHE A 276 14.00 11.97 -6.81
N ALA A 277 13.68 11.22 -7.87
CA ALA A 277 13.61 9.76 -7.81
C ALA A 277 14.98 9.15 -7.44
N ILE A 278 16.08 9.68 -8.00
CA ILE A 278 17.45 9.25 -7.67
C ILE A 278 17.81 9.58 -6.21
N ALA A 279 17.40 10.74 -5.71
CA ALA A 279 17.68 11.14 -4.33
C ALA A 279 16.89 10.34 -3.26
N MET A 280 15.88 9.59 -3.68
CA MET A 280 15.10 8.70 -2.83
C MET A 280 15.63 7.25 -2.81
N LEU A 281 16.65 6.94 -3.61
CA LEU A 281 17.38 5.67 -3.61
C LEU A 281 18.48 5.65 -2.54
#